data_4817dd7d4858ebcc4c079a29a8b6b919
#
_entry.id   4817dd7d4858ebcc4c079a29a8b6b919
#
_cell.length_a   1.000
_cell.length_b   1.000
_cell.length_c   1.000
_cell.angle_alpha   90.00
_cell.angle_beta   90.00
_cell.angle_gamma   90.00
#
_symmetry.space_group_name_H-M   'P 1'
#
loop_
_entity.id
_entity.type
_entity.pdbx_description
1 polymer ?
#
loop_
_entity_poly.entity_id
_entity_poly.type
_entity_poly.pdbx_seq_one_letter_code
_entity_poly.pdbx_strand_id
1 'polypeptide(L)'
;MYKTSPIIVSLTPQEAEKLSDPMIVEMLLYPQGSLDVGVTIGDKEYQKHFEKLPAVFPMDEGTLAFFQSPDSLMANKDTTEESSAQNVRRITAKINSPMKVARVYCENLTIEPTSKTTSVAVISLKNSSLQRGQDFINQLLEMYNRNTNNDKNEIAQKTA
;
A
#
# COMPACT_ATOMS: atom_id res chain seq x y z
N MET A 1 0.05 -9.93 3.81
CA MET A 1 1.44 -9.59 4.19
C MET A 1 1.63 -8.08 4.12
N TYR A 2 1.24 -7.38 5.16
CA TYR A 2 1.41 -5.92 5.25
C TYR A 2 2.81 -5.63 5.81
N LYS A 3 3.63 -4.87 5.08
CA LYS A 3 5.04 -4.55 5.40
C LYS A 3 6.07 -5.72 5.38
N THR A 4 5.66 -6.97 5.11
CA THR A 4 6.56 -8.14 5.12
C THR A 4 6.67 -8.83 3.75
N SER A 5 6.31 -8.13 2.66
CA SER A 5 6.46 -8.66 1.31
C SER A 5 7.93 -8.69 0.89
N PRO A 6 8.43 -9.75 0.24
CA PRO A 6 9.80 -9.80 -0.27
C PRO A 6 10.05 -8.83 -1.43
N ILE A 7 8.98 -8.40 -2.12
CA ILE A 7 9.03 -7.43 -3.21
C ILE A 7 8.16 -6.24 -2.86
N ILE A 8 8.69 -5.05 -3.08
CA ILE A 8 7.97 -3.78 -3.02
C ILE A 8 7.59 -3.40 -4.44
N VAL A 9 6.30 -3.22 -4.68
CA VAL A 9 5.75 -2.70 -5.95
C VAL A 9 5.37 -1.25 -5.73
N SER A 10 5.86 -0.37 -6.58
CA SER A 10 5.59 1.06 -6.52
C SER A 10 4.98 1.56 -7.82
N LEU A 11 3.92 2.36 -7.70
CA LEU A 11 3.31 3.15 -8.75
C LEU A 11 3.25 4.59 -8.24
N THR A 12 3.42 5.59 -9.10
CA THR A 12 3.35 6.97 -8.64
C THR A 12 1.93 7.31 -8.15
N PRO A 13 1.77 8.18 -7.14
CA PRO A 13 0.44 8.57 -6.65
C PRO A 13 -0.46 9.14 -7.76
N GLN A 14 0.11 9.92 -8.69
CA GLN A 14 -0.62 10.52 -9.80
C GLN A 14 -1.15 9.47 -10.79
N GLU A 15 -0.38 8.42 -11.06
CA GLU A 15 -0.80 7.30 -11.90
C GLU A 15 -1.84 6.44 -11.18
N ALA A 16 -1.65 6.19 -9.88
CA ALA A 16 -2.61 5.45 -9.07
C ALA A 16 -3.98 6.13 -8.99
N GLU A 17 -4.04 7.47 -8.95
CA GLU A 17 -5.29 8.23 -8.98
C GLU A 17 -6.08 8.06 -10.27
N LYS A 18 -5.38 7.87 -11.41
CA LYS A 18 -5.99 7.69 -12.73
C LYS A 18 -6.57 6.30 -12.96
N LEU A 19 -6.28 5.33 -12.08
CA LEU A 19 -6.77 3.97 -12.24
C LEU A 19 -8.30 3.90 -12.14
N SER A 20 -8.95 3.56 -13.27
CA SER A 20 -10.39 3.26 -13.33
C SER A 20 -10.71 1.93 -12.69
N ASP A 21 -9.86 0.93 -12.91
CA ASP A 21 -10.01 -0.43 -12.41
C ASP A 21 -8.84 -0.83 -11.50
N PRO A 22 -9.05 -1.81 -10.61
CA PRO A 22 -7.97 -2.34 -9.81
C PRO A 22 -6.88 -2.94 -10.71
N MET A 23 -5.63 -2.58 -10.45
CA MET A 23 -4.48 -3.22 -11.08
C MET A 23 -4.07 -4.42 -10.24
N ILE A 24 -4.12 -5.61 -10.82
CA ILE A 24 -3.66 -6.86 -10.20
C ILE A 24 -2.29 -7.19 -10.76
N VAL A 25 -1.31 -7.30 -9.88
CA VAL A 25 0.08 -7.61 -10.25
C VAL A 25 0.42 -8.98 -9.68
N GLU A 26 0.57 -9.96 -10.53
CA GLU A 26 1.04 -11.30 -10.19
C GLU A 26 2.53 -11.41 -10.47
N MET A 27 3.27 -11.90 -9.50
CA MET A 27 4.72 -11.97 -9.55
C MET A 27 5.19 -13.38 -9.19
N LEU A 28 6.09 -13.92 -9.99
CA LEU A 28 6.82 -15.17 -9.69
C LEU A 28 8.29 -14.82 -9.45
N LEU A 29 8.69 -14.85 -8.18
CA LEU A 29 10.07 -14.62 -7.78
C LEU A 29 10.82 -15.94 -7.75
N TYR A 30 11.85 -16.05 -8.57
CA TYR A 30 12.72 -17.21 -8.66
C TYR A 30 13.90 -17.11 -7.69
N PRO A 31 14.48 -18.24 -7.26
CA PRO A 31 15.61 -18.28 -6.33
C PRO A 31 16.84 -17.50 -6.81
N GLN A 32 17.08 -17.47 -8.12
CA GLN A 32 18.18 -16.74 -8.75
C GLN A 32 17.96 -15.20 -8.78
N GLY A 33 16.79 -14.71 -8.30
CA GLY A 33 16.46 -13.29 -8.24
C GLY A 33 15.79 -12.74 -9.49
N SER A 34 15.49 -13.58 -10.49
CA SER A 34 14.65 -13.18 -11.62
C SER A 34 13.18 -13.13 -11.24
N LEU A 35 12.41 -12.32 -11.97
CA LEU A 35 11.02 -12.01 -11.68
C LEU A 35 10.18 -12.06 -12.96
N ASP A 36 9.15 -12.92 -12.97
CA ASP A 36 8.08 -12.85 -13.97
C ASP A 36 6.95 -12.01 -13.41
N VAL A 37 6.48 -11.07 -14.19
CA VAL A 37 5.41 -10.15 -13.82
C VAL A 37 4.28 -10.25 -14.82
N GLY A 38 3.08 -10.53 -14.32
CA GLY A 38 1.81 -10.38 -15.04
C GLY A 38 1.02 -9.24 -14.41
N VAL A 39 0.51 -8.33 -15.23
CA VAL A 39 -0.33 -7.21 -14.79
C VAL A 39 -1.66 -7.27 -15.51
N THR A 40 -2.76 -7.25 -14.75
CA THR A 40 -4.13 -7.21 -15.29
C THR A 40 -4.82 -5.94 -14.82
N ILE A 41 -5.40 -5.19 -15.77
CA ILE A 41 -6.15 -3.96 -15.51
C ILE A 41 -7.42 -4.00 -16.38
N GLY A 42 -8.58 -4.27 -15.76
CA GLY A 42 -9.81 -4.51 -16.52
C GLY A 42 -9.63 -5.67 -17.50
N ASP A 43 -9.77 -5.39 -18.80
CA ASP A 43 -9.62 -6.38 -19.88
C ASP A 43 -8.19 -6.44 -20.48
N LYS A 44 -7.27 -5.61 -19.97
CA LYS A 44 -5.89 -5.54 -20.47
C LYS A 44 -4.96 -6.40 -19.64
N GLU A 45 -4.10 -7.14 -20.32
CA GLU A 45 -3.07 -7.96 -19.73
C GLU A 45 -1.69 -7.61 -20.28
N TYR A 46 -0.72 -7.49 -19.38
CA TYR A 46 0.67 -7.23 -19.69
C TYR A 46 1.53 -8.28 -19.03
N GLN A 47 2.57 -8.76 -19.71
CA GLN A 47 3.52 -9.72 -19.14
C GLN A 47 4.94 -9.32 -19.45
N LYS A 48 5.84 -9.47 -18.49
CA LYS A 48 7.27 -9.19 -18.66
C LYS A 48 8.13 -10.02 -17.72
N HIS A 49 9.27 -10.47 -18.27
CA HIS A 49 10.32 -11.12 -17.49
C HIS A 49 11.43 -10.13 -17.18
N PHE A 50 11.97 -10.21 -15.96
CA PHE A 50 13.12 -9.41 -15.49
C PHE A 50 14.19 -10.35 -14.90
N GLU A 51 15.40 -10.21 -15.35
CA GLU A 51 16.53 -11.03 -14.88
C GLU A 51 16.97 -10.62 -13.46
N LYS A 52 16.81 -9.34 -13.11
CA LYS A 52 17.28 -8.77 -11.84
C LYS A 52 16.36 -7.66 -11.34
N LEU A 53 16.39 -7.43 -10.03
CA LEU A 53 15.81 -6.28 -9.36
C LEU A 53 16.92 -5.26 -8.99
N PRO A 54 16.65 -3.95 -8.97
CA PRO A 54 15.34 -3.29 -9.26
C PRO A 54 14.98 -3.32 -10.75
N ALA A 55 13.67 -3.37 -11.03
CA ALA A 55 13.16 -3.43 -12.38
C ALA A 55 12.04 -2.40 -12.59
N VAL A 56 11.86 -1.97 -13.85
CA VAL A 56 10.83 -0.99 -14.22
C VAL A 56 10.01 -1.53 -15.38
N PHE A 57 8.69 -1.46 -15.24
CA PHE A 57 7.73 -1.91 -16.23
C PHE A 57 6.84 -0.74 -16.69
N PRO A 58 7.18 -0.06 -17.80
CA PRO A 58 6.34 0.96 -18.39
C PRO A 58 5.13 0.32 -19.07
N MET A 59 3.94 0.90 -18.87
CA MET A 59 2.66 0.52 -19.46
C MET A 59 1.88 1.80 -19.80
N ASP A 60 0.79 1.67 -20.53
CA ASP A 60 -0.06 2.82 -20.91
C ASP A 60 -0.69 3.51 -19.69
N GLU A 61 -1.02 2.74 -18.66
CA GLU A 61 -1.66 3.19 -17.42
C GLU A 61 -0.67 3.73 -16.37
N GLY A 62 0.63 3.59 -16.63
CA GLY A 62 1.68 4.07 -15.72
C GLY A 62 2.90 3.17 -15.68
N THR A 63 3.84 3.53 -14.84
CA THR A 63 5.11 2.82 -14.72
C THR A 63 5.22 2.14 -13.35
N LEU A 64 5.24 0.80 -13.36
CA LEU A 64 5.51 0.02 -12.15
C LEU A 64 7.02 -0.10 -11.90
N ALA A 65 7.42 0.13 -10.67
CA ALA A 65 8.77 -0.14 -10.21
C ALA A 65 8.76 -1.27 -9.16
N PHE A 66 9.69 -2.19 -9.29
CA PHE A 66 9.86 -3.36 -8.43
C PHE A 66 11.18 -3.28 -7.71
N PHE A 67 11.14 -3.42 -6.38
CA PHE A 67 12.33 -3.40 -5.52
C PHE A 67 12.32 -4.63 -4.62
N GLN A 68 13.50 -5.12 -4.29
CA GLN A 68 13.63 -6.15 -3.26
C GLN A 68 13.46 -5.51 -1.88
N SER A 69 12.65 -6.12 -1.02
CA SER A 69 12.48 -5.64 0.35
C SER A 69 13.74 -5.89 1.17
N PRO A 70 14.21 -4.92 1.98
CA PRO A 70 15.34 -5.11 2.88
C PRO A 70 15.15 -6.28 3.85
N ASP A 71 13.91 -6.49 4.33
CA ASP A 71 13.58 -7.58 5.24
C ASP A 71 13.75 -8.97 4.62
N SER A 72 13.61 -9.10 3.30
CA SER A 72 13.84 -10.36 2.60
C SER A 72 15.31 -10.72 2.47
N LEU A 73 16.21 -9.73 2.53
CA LEU A 73 17.65 -9.94 2.54
C LEU A 73 18.14 -10.48 3.88
N MET A 74 17.46 -10.16 4.98
CA MET A 74 17.76 -10.66 6.31
C MET A 74 17.25 -12.11 6.53
N ALA A 75 16.10 -12.46 5.94
CA ALA A 75 15.48 -13.77 6.09
C ALA A 75 16.25 -14.91 5.39
N ASN A 76 17.12 -14.60 4.43
CA ASN A 76 17.93 -15.60 3.71
C ASN A 76 19.21 -16.03 4.48
N LYS A 77 19.48 -15.46 5.67
CA LYS A 77 20.69 -15.82 6.44
C LYS A 77 20.52 -17.00 7.40
N ASP A 78 19.28 -17.38 7.71
CA ASP A 78 19.02 -18.40 8.77
C ASP A 78 18.40 -19.71 8.26
N THR A 79 18.28 -19.91 6.95
CA THR A 79 17.79 -21.18 6.39
C THR A 79 18.96 -21.99 5.87
N THR A 80 19.27 -23.06 6.59
CA THR A 80 20.17 -24.16 6.21
C THR A 80 19.98 -24.59 4.76
N GLU A 81 21.09 -24.80 4.07
CA GLU A 81 21.30 -24.93 2.62
C GLU A 81 20.60 -26.10 1.89
N GLU A 82 19.64 -26.83 2.46
CA GLU A 82 19.16 -28.07 1.84
C GLU A 82 17.78 -28.01 1.15
N SER A 83 17.08 -26.85 1.09
CA SER A 83 15.74 -26.78 0.44
C SER A 83 15.59 -25.69 -0.62
N SER A 84 16.66 -25.01 -1.02
CA SER A 84 16.57 -23.73 -1.76
C SER A 84 16.44 -23.86 -3.29
N ALA A 85 16.56 -25.04 -3.87
CA ALA A 85 16.76 -25.18 -5.32
C ALA A 85 15.49 -25.09 -6.19
N GLN A 86 14.26 -25.05 -5.61
CA GLN A 86 13.02 -25.08 -6.41
C GLN A 86 11.86 -24.22 -5.92
N ASN A 87 12.03 -23.34 -4.93
CA ASN A 87 10.91 -22.57 -4.41
C ASN A 87 10.67 -21.25 -5.16
N VAL A 88 9.93 -21.31 -6.26
CA VAL A 88 9.33 -20.14 -6.89
C VAL A 88 8.27 -19.55 -5.95
N ARG A 89 8.44 -18.29 -5.55
CA ARG A 89 7.48 -17.58 -4.69
C ARG A 89 6.48 -16.82 -5.55
N ARG A 90 5.20 -17.21 -5.46
CA ARG A 90 4.12 -16.44 -6.06
C ARG A 90 3.65 -15.35 -5.10
N ILE A 91 3.60 -14.13 -5.60
CA ILE A 91 3.20 -12.94 -4.85
C ILE A 91 2.14 -12.21 -5.70
N THR A 92 1.02 -11.85 -5.08
CA THR A 92 0.00 -11.04 -5.75
C THR A 92 -0.13 -9.71 -5.01
N ALA A 93 -0.02 -8.62 -5.76
CA ALA A 93 -0.28 -7.27 -5.27
C ALA A 93 -1.52 -6.70 -5.97
N LYS A 94 -2.37 -6.00 -5.21
CA LYS A 94 -3.53 -5.30 -5.75
C LYS A 94 -3.36 -3.81 -5.49
N ILE A 95 -3.29 -3.02 -6.56
CA ILE A 95 -3.19 -1.57 -6.52
C ILE A 95 -4.57 -0.99 -6.87
N ASN A 96 -5.09 -0.14 -6.01
CA ASN A 96 -6.35 0.55 -6.25
C ASN A 96 -6.11 2.06 -6.24
N SER A 97 -7.03 2.81 -6.87
CA SER A 97 -7.06 4.26 -6.73
C SER A 97 -7.15 4.67 -5.25
N PRO A 98 -6.30 5.60 -4.78
CA PRO A 98 -6.31 6.06 -3.38
C PRO A 98 -7.68 6.55 -2.92
N MET A 99 -8.43 7.23 -3.79
CA MET A 99 -9.77 7.71 -3.49
C MET A 99 -10.77 6.57 -3.26
N LYS A 100 -10.69 5.49 -4.07
CA LYS A 100 -11.54 4.30 -3.87
C LYS A 100 -11.22 3.61 -2.55
N VAL A 101 -9.95 3.50 -2.21
CA VAL A 101 -9.50 2.93 -0.93
C VAL A 101 -9.98 3.80 0.25
N ALA A 102 -9.79 5.12 0.17
CA ALA A 102 -10.24 6.04 1.21
C ALA A 102 -11.74 5.92 1.47
N ARG A 103 -12.56 5.81 0.41
CA ARG A 103 -14.01 5.62 0.53
C ARG A 103 -14.35 4.33 1.30
N VAL A 104 -13.71 3.21 0.96
CA VAL A 104 -13.92 1.94 1.69
C VAL A 104 -13.52 2.06 3.16
N TYR A 105 -12.46 2.79 3.46
CA TYR A 105 -12.08 3.04 4.87
C TYR A 105 -13.10 3.90 5.58
N CYS A 106 -13.61 4.96 4.93
CA CYS A 106 -14.67 5.81 5.51
C CYS A 106 -15.96 5.03 5.79
N GLU A 107 -16.36 4.10 4.92
CA GLU A 107 -17.54 3.26 5.11
C GLU A 107 -17.40 2.28 6.31
N ASN A 108 -16.17 1.88 6.62
CA ASN A 108 -15.86 0.98 7.75
C ASN A 108 -15.44 1.73 9.03
N LEU A 109 -15.41 3.07 8.98
CA LEU A 109 -15.07 3.94 10.09
C LEU A 109 -16.34 4.36 10.85
N THR A 110 -16.31 4.24 12.17
CA THR A 110 -17.38 4.71 13.04
C THR A 110 -16.79 5.70 14.04
N ILE A 111 -17.46 6.84 14.22
CA ILE A 111 -17.07 7.87 15.19
C ILE A 111 -18.28 8.13 16.08
N GLU A 112 -18.15 7.82 17.37
CA GLU A 112 -19.23 7.95 18.34
C GLU A 112 -18.76 8.74 19.57
N PRO A 113 -19.58 9.65 20.13
CA PRO A 113 -19.25 10.30 21.39
C PRO A 113 -19.33 9.28 22.54
N THR A 114 -18.41 9.36 23.49
CA THR A 114 -18.38 8.47 24.66
C THR A 114 -19.62 8.66 25.56
N SER A 115 -20.17 9.86 25.62
CA SER A 115 -21.45 10.18 26.28
C SER A 115 -22.03 11.47 25.71
N LYS A 116 -23.31 11.77 26.03
CA LYS A 116 -24.02 12.97 25.53
C LYS A 116 -23.43 14.30 26.00
N THR A 117 -22.62 14.28 27.06
CA THR A 117 -22.09 15.49 27.74
C THR A 117 -20.58 15.63 27.66
N THR A 118 -19.89 14.76 26.92
CA THR A 118 -18.42 14.78 26.82
C THR A 118 -17.96 15.21 25.45
N SER A 119 -16.79 15.86 25.41
CA SER A 119 -16.06 16.20 24.18
C SER A 119 -15.15 15.06 23.67
N VAL A 120 -15.28 13.86 24.23
CA VAL A 120 -14.48 12.70 23.86
C VAL A 120 -15.24 11.84 22.85
N ALA A 121 -14.63 11.53 21.73
CA ALA A 121 -15.16 10.62 20.73
C ALA A 121 -14.30 9.34 20.65
N VAL A 122 -14.97 8.23 20.40
CA VAL A 122 -14.33 6.93 20.10
C VAL A 122 -14.33 6.74 18.60
N ILE A 123 -13.15 6.48 18.04
CA ILE A 123 -12.97 6.15 16.63
C ILE A 123 -12.73 4.66 16.50
N SER A 124 -13.58 3.98 15.76
CA SER A 124 -13.50 2.54 15.51
C SER A 124 -13.40 2.26 14.01
N LEU A 125 -12.54 1.32 13.64
CA LEU A 125 -12.33 0.92 12.24
C LEU A 125 -12.35 -0.61 12.14
N LYS A 126 -13.21 -1.14 11.27
CA LYS A 126 -13.19 -2.56 10.89
C LYS A 126 -12.17 -2.78 9.79
N ASN A 127 -11.11 -3.56 10.07
CA ASN A 127 -10.08 -3.91 9.10
C ASN A 127 -9.58 -5.34 9.33
N SER A 128 -9.21 -6.04 8.26
CA SER A 128 -8.64 -7.40 8.32
C SER A 128 -7.22 -7.44 8.89
N SER A 129 -6.50 -6.31 8.90
CA SER A 129 -5.16 -6.17 9.46
C SER A 129 -5.17 -5.11 10.56
N LEU A 130 -4.90 -5.52 11.81
CA LEU A 130 -4.82 -4.62 12.95
C LEU A 130 -3.80 -3.50 12.72
N GLN A 131 -2.61 -3.85 12.26
CA GLN A 131 -1.52 -2.88 12.01
C GLN A 131 -1.91 -1.84 10.95
N ARG A 132 -2.55 -2.29 9.85
CA ARG A 132 -3.03 -1.37 8.81
C ARG A 132 -4.13 -0.45 9.33
N GLY A 133 -5.04 -0.98 10.15
CA GLY A 133 -6.08 -0.19 10.80
C GLY A 133 -5.50 0.87 11.74
N GLN A 134 -4.52 0.52 12.55
CA GLN A 134 -3.82 1.46 13.44
C GLN A 134 -3.08 2.55 12.65
N ASP A 135 -2.31 2.17 11.61
CA ASP A 135 -1.61 3.13 10.76
C ASP A 135 -2.58 4.13 10.13
N PHE A 136 -3.76 3.66 9.67
CA PHE A 136 -4.79 4.53 9.09
C PHE A 136 -5.37 5.51 10.13
N ILE A 137 -5.75 5.05 11.31
CA ILE A 137 -6.31 5.91 12.38
C ILE A 137 -5.26 6.94 12.81
N ASN A 138 -4.01 6.54 13.01
CA ASN A 138 -2.93 7.45 13.38
C ASN A 138 -2.74 8.55 12.32
N GLN A 139 -2.72 8.17 11.04
CA GLN A 139 -2.59 9.13 9.94
C GLN A 139 -3.80 10.06 9.84
N LEU A 140 -5.01 9.56 10.08
CA LEU A 140 -6.24 10.35 10.12
C LEU A 140 -6.17 11.42 11.22
N LEU A 141 -5.74 11.04 12.44
CA LEU A 141 -5.58 11.95 13.56
C LEU A 141 -4.50 13.00 13.31
N GLU A 142 -3.38 12.61 12.72
CA GLU A 142 -2.30 13.52 12.34
C GLU A 142 -2.79 14.57 11.34
N MET A 143 -3.49 14.14 10.30
CA MET A 143 -4.06 15.04 9.29
C MET A 143 -5.12 15.98 9.88
N TYR A 144 -5.97 15.48 10.76
CA TYR A 144 -6.97 16.29 11.47
C TYR A 144 -6.30 17.37 12.32
N ASN A 145 -5.30 17.02 13.12
CA ASN A 145 -4.56 17.98 13.94
C ASN A 145 -3.84 19.03 13.09
N ARG A 146 -3.23 18.61 11.98
CA ARG A 146 -2.57 19.52 11.04
C ARG A 146 -3.54 20.52 10.42
N ASN A 147 -4.70 20.05 9.96
CA ASN A 147 -5.73 20.92 9.37
C ASN A 147 -6.26 21.92 10.41
N THR A 148 -6.57 21.44 11.63
CA THR A 148 -7.05 22.31 12.72
C THR A 148 -6.04 23.38 13.08
N ASN A 149 -4.74 23.08 13.10
CA ASN A 149 -3.69 24.05 13.37
C ASN A 149 -3.55 25.06 12.21
N ASN A 150 -3.66 24.60 10.96
CA ASN A 150 -3.64 25.50 9.80
C ASN A 150 -4.82 26.47 9.81
N ASP A 151 -6.02 25.99 10.11
CA ASP A 151 -7.24 26.82 10.22
C ASP A 151 -7.07 27.89 11.30
N LYS A 152 -6.55 27.54 12.49
CA LYS A 152 -6.27 28.50 13.57
C LYS A 152 -5.25 29.56 13.17
N ASN A 153 -4.18 29.16 12.47
CA ASN A 153 -3.15 30.07 11.99
C ASN A 153 -3.71 31.02 10.92
N GLU A 154 -4.55 30.53 10.02
CA GLU A 154 -5.19 31.36 8.99
C GLU A 154 -6.13 32.39 9.61
N ILE A 155 -6.94 31.99 10.62
CA ILE A 155 -7.80 32.92 11.36
C ILE A 155 -6.97 33.98 12.08
N ALA A 156 -5.88 33.59 12.75
CA ALA A 156 -4.99 34.54 13.44
C ALA A 156 -4.36 35.54 12.48
N GLN A 157 -3.96 35.11 11.28
CA GLN A 157 -3.39 36.03 10.26
C GLN A 157 -4.43 36.98 9.66
N LYS A 158 -5.71 36.59 9.58
CA LYS A 158 -6.79 37.45 9.08
C LYS A 158 -7.30 38.45 10.11
N THR A 159 -7.02 38.22 11.39
CA THR A 159 -7.48 39.07 12.51
C THR A 159 -6.39 39.99 13.09
N ALA A 160 -5.16 39.87 12.62
CA ALA A 160 -4.03 40.77 12.95
C ALA A 160 -3.89 41.88 11.92
#